data_38e33d33c0578c6b807021b7aa234962
#
_entry.id   38e33d33c0578c6b807021b7aa234962
#
_cell.length_a   1.000
_cell.length_b   1.000
_cell.length_c   1.000
_cell.angle_alpha   90.00
_cell.angle_beta   90.00
_cell.angle_gamma   90.00
#
_symmetry.space_group_name_H-M   'P 1'
#
loop_
_entity.id
_entity.type
_entity.pdbx_description
1 polymer ?
#
loop_
_entity_poly.entity_id
_entity_poly.type
_entity_poly.pdbx_seq_one_letter_code
_entity_poly.pdbx_strand_id
1 'polypeptide(L)'
;MGKTLFDKVWDAHTVRQLDGGRSVLYIDRHYIHEVTSPVAFLGLRNRGIKVARPDRTTGTPDHNVPTVDQDKPVAEEQSRMQLESFGRNCEANGVEYFKLGSPRHGVVHIVGPELGITQPGMTIVCGD
;
A
#
# COMPACT_ATOMS: atom_id res chain seq x y z
N MET A 1 21.01 13.60 26.41
CA MET A 1 21.12 14.01 25.02
C MET A 1 19.70 14.11 24.43
N GLY A 2 19.37 15.15 23.65
CA GLY A 2 18.05 15.27 23.05
C GLY A 2 17.83 14.20 21.98
N LYS A 3 16.58 13.70 21.83
CA LYS A 3 16.19 12.76 20.79
C LYS A 3 15.92 13.51 19.47
N THR A 4 16.35 12.93 18.34
CA THR A 4 15.97 13.40 17.01
C THR A 4 14.49 13.11 16.72
N LEU A 5 13.94 13.68 15.64
CA LEU A 5 12.59 13.35 15.19
C LEU A 5 12.48 11.84 14.86
N PHE A 6 13.49 11.30 14.19
CA PHE A 6 13.56 9.87 13.89
C PHE A 6 13.46 9.02 15.17
N ASP A 7 14.29 9.32 16.19
CA ASP A 7 14.27 8.57 17.46
C ASP A 7 12.90 8.62 18.13
N LYS A 8 12.24 9.77 18.08
CA LYS A 8 10.90 9.94 18.68
C LYS A 8 9.84 9.10 17.98
N VAL A 9 9.84 9.12 16.65
CA VAL A 9 8.89 8.32 15.85
C VAL A 9 9.19 6.83 16.00
N TRP A 10 10.46 6.44 15.93
CA TRP A 10 10.91 5.06 16.09
C TRP A 10 10.49 4.47 17.46
N ASP A 11 10.78 5.18 18.52
CA ASP A 11 10.46 4.75 19.89
C ASP A 11 8.95 4.64 20.10
N ALA A 12 8.18 5.59 19.57
CA ALA A 12 6.72 5.59 19.68
C ALA A 12 6.06 4.40 18.93
N HIS A 13 6.72 3.87 17.90
CA HIS A 13 6.20 2.75 17.10
C HIS A 13 6.87 1.41 17.43
N THR A 14 7.88 1.39 18.29
CA THR A 14 8.52 0.14 18.70
C THR A 14 7.60 -0.65 19.62
N VAL A 15 7.10 -1.78 19.12
CA VAL A 15 6.26 -2.71 19.89
C VAL A 15 7.12 -3.65 20.74
N ARG A 16 8.26 -4.09 20.18
CA ARG A 16 9.16 -5.03 20.83
C ARG A 16 10.57 -4.92 20.26
N GLN A 17 11.56 -4.99 21.17
CA GLN A 17 12.95 -5.20 20.79
C GLN A 17 13.23 -6.70 20.67
N LEU A 18 14.01 -7.08 19.67
CA LEU A 18 14.46 -8.45 19.43
C LEU A 18 15.97 -8.54 19.55
N ASP A 19 16.49 -9.75 19.71
CA ASP A 19 17.91 -10.01 19.72
C ASP A 19 18.60 -9.54 18.43
N GLY A 20 19.86 -9.09 18.54
CA GLY A 20 20.63 -8.60 17.40
C GLY A 20 20.23 -7.18 16.95
N GLY A 21 19.63 -6.36 17.81
CA GLY A 21 19.32 -4.95 17.55
C GLY A 21 18.12 -4.73 16.61
N ARG A 22 17.34 -5.76 16.33
CA ARG A 22 16.12 -5.66 15.52
C ARG A 22 14.94 -5.19 16.36
N SER A 23 13.99 -4.52 15.73
CA SER A 23 12.75 -4.05 16.36
C SER A 23 11.52 -4.53 15.59
N VAL A 24 10.47 -4.85 16.32
CA VAL A 24 9.13 -4.99 15.75
C VAL A 24 8.47 -3.63 15.84
N LEU A 25 8.09 -3.08 14.69
CA LEU A 25 7.44 -1.77 14.61
C LEU A 25 5.95 -1.92 14.31
N TYR A 26 5.14 -1.08 14.92
CA TYR A 26 3.77 -0.85 14.48
C TYR A 26 3.80 -0.01 13.21
N ILE A 27 2.99 -0.38 12.21
CA ILE A 27 2.86 0.34 10.95
C ILE A 27 1.48 1.02 10.90
N ASP A 28 1.49 2.35 10.75
CA ASP A 28 0.26 3.15 10.72
C ASP A 28 -0.49 3.03 9.41
N ARG A 29 0.26 2.97 8.28
CA ARG A 29 -0.31 2.86 6.94
C ARG A 29 0.50 1.92 6.06
N HIS A 30 -0.21 1.20 5.20
CA HIS A 30 0.37 0.36 4.17
C HIS A 30 -0.21 0.75 2.82
N TYR A 31 0.64 1.19 1.91
CA TYR A 31 0.26 1.43 0.52
C TYR A 31 0.62 0.23 -0.33
N ILE A 32 -0.28 -0.13 -1.24
CA ILE A 32 -0.09 -1.25 -2.16
C ILE A 32 -0.45 -0.84 -3.59
N HIS A 33 0.22 -1.46 -4.54
CA HIS A 33 -0.01 -1.27 -5.97
C HIS A 33 -0.01 -2.61 -6.72
N GLU A 34 -0.29 -2.59 -8.01
CA GLU A 34 -0.57 -3.78 -8.81
C GLU A 34 0.65 -4.68 -9.07
N VAL A 35 1.89 -4.15 -8.94
CA VAL A 35 3.10 -4.92 -9.29
C VAL A 35 3.55 -5.84 -8.15
N THR A 36 3.69 -5.31 -6.93
CA THR A 36 4.25 -6.07 -5.80
C THR A 36 3.22 -6.79 -4.96
N SER A 37 1.99 -6.28 -4.87
CA SER A 37 0.93 -6.85 -4.02
C SER A 37 0.41 -8.24 -4.45
N PRO A 38 0.45 -8.68 -5.72
CA PRO A 38 -0.09 -9.98 -6.11
C PRO A 38 0.56 -11.16 -5.36
N VAL A 39 1.87 -11.10 -5.12
CA VAL A 39 2.60 -12.15 -4.38
C VAL A 39 2.14 -12.19 -2.93
N ALA A 40 1.94 -11.03 -2.30
CA ALA A 40 1.44 -10.95 -0.93
C ALA A 40 0.02 -11.50 -0.82
N PHE A 41 -0.90 -11.11 -1.71
CA PHE A 41 -2.26 -11.64 -1.74
C PHE A 41 -2.32 -13.14 -2.01
N LEU A 42 -1.44 -13.67 -2.88
CA LEU A 42 -1.31 -15.11 -3.09
C LEU A 42 -0.88 -15.82 -1.80
N GLY A 43 0.11 -15.28 -1.10
CA GLY A 43 0.59 -15.81 0.18
C GLY A 43 -0.50 -15.84 1.26
N LEU A 44 -1.30 -14.77 1.37
CA LEU A 44 -2.44 -14.71 2.29
C LEU A 44 -3.49 -15.77 1.93
N ARG A 45 -3.87 -15.85 0.67
CA ARG A 45 -4.86 -16.81 0.16
C ARG A 45 -4.45 -18.26 0.40
N ASN A 46 -3.19 -18.60 0.12
CA ASN A 46 -2.66 -19.96 0.36
C ASN A 46 -2.67 -20.37 1.83
N ARG A 47 -2.65 -19.38 2.73
CA ARG A 47 -2.75 -19.58 4.19
C ARG A 47 -4.19 -19.48 4.72
N GLY A 48 -5.17 -19.22 3.88
CA GLY A 48 -6.58 -19.05 4.27
C GLY A 48 -6.83 -17.82 5.16
N ILE A 49 -5.97 -16.79 5.07
CA ILE A 49 -6.08 -15.56 5.86
C ILE A 49 -6.27 -14.34 4.95
N LYS A 50 -6.84 -13.28 5.51
CA LYS A 50 -7.07 -12.00 4.84
C LYS A 50 -6.12 -10.92 5.36
N VAL A 51 -6.14 -9.76 4.72
CA VAL A 51 -5.46 -8.57 5.22
C VAL A 51 -5.95 -8.25 6.63
N ALA A 52 -5.04 -8.15 7.59
CA ALA A 52 -5.37 -7.97 8.99
C ALA A 52 -5.96 -6.58 9.31
N ARG A 53 -5.48 -5.54 8.60
CA ARG A 53 -5.90 -4.14 8.79
C ARG A 53 -6.24 -3.48 7.45
N PRO A 54 -7.36 -3.88 6.82
CA PRO A 54 -7.80 -3.26 5.57
C PRO A 54 -8.10 -1.76 5.73
N ASP A 55 -8.53 -1.33 6.92
CA ASP A 55 -8.74 0.07 7.29
C ASP A 55 -7.45 0.92 7.32
N ARG A 56 -6.29 0.27 7.35
CA ARG A 56 -4.95 0.89 7.33
C ARG A 56 -4.21 0.64 6.03
N THR A 57 -4.83 -0.05 5.08
CA THR A 57 -4.25 -0.40 3.79
C THR A 57 -5.00 0.34 2.69
N THR A 58 -4.27 0.99 1.79
CA THR A 58 -4.84 1.72 0.66
C THR A 58 -4.13 1.29 -0.61
N GLY A 59 -4.90 0.95 -1.65
CA GLY A 59 -4.39 0.53 -2.94
C GLY A 59 -4.61 1.58 -4.03
N THR A 60 -3.59 1.79 -4.86
CA THR A 60 -3.69 2.55 -6.11
C THR A 60 -2.75 1.93 -7.14
N PRO A 61 -3.18 1.69 -8.37
CA PRO A 61 -2.27 1.23 -9.42
C PRO A 61 -1.54 2.44 -10.00
N ASP A 62 -0.24 2.33 -10.27
CA ASP A 62 0.54 3.44 -10.81
C ASP A 62 1.71 3.03 -11.74
N HIS A 63 2.01 1.74 -11.84
CA HIS A 63 3.09 1.25 -12.70
C HIS A 63 2.59 0.84 -14.09
N ASN A 64 1.53 0.03 -14.15
CA ASN A 64 0.97 -0.52 -15.40
C ASN A 64 -0.25 0.26 -15.88
N VAL A 65 -0.25 1.56 -15.66
CA VAL A 65 -1.34 2.45 -16.05
C VAL A 65 -0.91 3.35 -17.21
N PRO A 66 -1.77 3.60 -18.20
CA PRO A 66 -1.47 4.55 -19.27
C PRO A 66 -1.41 5.98 -18.71
N THR A 67 -0.54 6.81 -19.27
CA THR A 67 -0.45 8.24 -18.93
C THR A 67 -1.42 9.12 -19.71
N VAL A 68 -2.01 8.56 -20.77
CA VAL A 68 -3.02 9.20 -21.62
C VAL A 68 -4.21 8.27 -21.81
N ASP A 69 -5.37 8.80 -22.18
CA ASP A 69 -6.56 8.00 -22.49
C ASP A 69 -6.97 7.03 -21.36
N GLN A 70 -6.87 7.46 -20.12
CA GLN A 70 -7.17 6.63 -18.94
C GLN A 70 -8.65 6.22 -18.80
N ASP A 71 -9.51 6.81 -19.61
CA ASP A 71 -10.92 6.49 -19.78
C ASP A 71 -11.15 5.30 -20.73
N LYS A 72 -10.12 4.91 -21.49
CA LYS A 72 -10.17 3.77 -22.42
C LYS A 72 -9.65 2.49 -21.76
N PRO A 73 -10.07 1.32 -22.26
CA PRO A 73 -9.49 0.04 -21.82
C PRO A 73 -7.97 0.01 -22.05
N VAL A 74 -7.23 -0.50 -21.06
CA VAL A 74 -5.78 -0.68 -21.18
C VAL A 74 -5.49 -1.67 -22.31
N ALA A 75 -4.76 -1.21 -23.33
CA ALA A 75 -4.53 -1.97 -24.55
C ALA A 75 -3.59 -3.16 -24.34
N GLU A 76 -2.57 -2.97 -23.52
CA GLU A 76 -1.60 -4.03 -23.20
C GLU A 76 -2.26 -5.07 -22.28
N GLU A 77 -2.30 -6.34 -22.73
CA GLU A 77 -3.06 -7.41 -22.08
C GLU A 77 -2.53 -7.74 -20.68
N GLN A 78 -1.22 -7.81 -20.52
CA GLN A 78 -0.59 -8.14 -19.24
C GLN A 78 -0.89 -7.07 -18.18
N SER A 79 -0.75 -5.80 -18.54
CA SER A 79 -1.09 -4.67 -17.67
C SER A 79 -2.56 -4.70 -17.27
N ARG A 80 -3.46 -4.93 -18.24
CA ARG A 80 -4.90 -5.07 -17.97
C ARG A 80 -5.18 -6.19 -16.98
N MET A 81 -4.59 -7.37 -17.16
CA MET A 81 -4.77 -8.51 -16.26
C MET A 81 -4.25 -8.22 -14.84
N GLN A 82 -3.12 -7.51 -14.72
CA GLN A 82 -2.58 -7.11 -13.43
C GLN A 82 -3.51 -6.12 -12.71
N LEU A 83 -4.00 -5.10 -13.41
CA LEU A 83 -4.93 -4.12 -12.86
C LEU A 83 -6.24 -4.75 -12.38
N GLU A 84 -6.81 -5.65 -13.19
CA GLU A 84 -8.02 -6.39 -12.82
C GLU A 84 -7.79 -7.32 -11.63
N SER A 85 -6.67 -8.04 -11.61
CA SER A 85 -6.29 -8.90 -10.48
C SER A 85 -6.10 -8.11 -9.20
N PHE A 86 -5.48 -6.93 -9.30
CA PHE A 86 -5.28 -6.04 -8.17
C PHE A 86 -6.62 -5.56 -7.60
N GLY A 87 -7.53 -5.08 -8.44
CA GLY A 87 -8.87 -4.67 -8.02
C GLY A 87 -9.63 -5.80 -7.31
N ARG A 88 -9.66 -7.00 -7.91
CA ARG A 88 -10.28 -8.18 -7.29
C ARG A 88 -9.68 -8.54 -5.93
N ASN A 89 -8.36 -8.45 -5.80
CA ASN A 89 -7.65 -8.74 -4.55
C ASN A 89 -7.99 -7.70 -3.46
N CYS A 90 -8.04 -6.42 -3.80
CA CYS A 90 -8.45 -5.37 -2.88
C CYS A 90 -9.89 -5.58 -2.40
N GLU A 91 -10.82 -5.81 -3.31
CA GLU A 91 -12.24 -6.06 -3.00
C GLU A 91 -12.41 -7.29 -2.08
N ALA A 92 -11.78 -8.41 -2.43
CA ALA A 92 -11.86 -9.65 -1.65
C ALA A 92 -11.31 -9.51 -0.22
N ASN A 93 -10.44 -8.54 0.02
CA ASN A 93 -9.81 -8.27 1.32
C ASN A 93 -10.39 -7.02 2.02
N GLY A 94 -11.35 -6.32 1.44
CA GLY A 94 -11.94 -5.11 1.99
C GLY A 94 -10.97 -3.91 2.04
N VAL A 95 -9.97 -3.89 1.17
CA VAL A 95 -8.98 -2.81 1.05
C VAL A 95 -9.54 -1.69 0.18
N GLU A 96 -9.43 -0.43 0.66
CA GLU A 96 -9.78 0.74 -0.14
C GLU A 96 -8.90 0.81 -1.38
N TYR A 97 -9.52 0.98 -2.55
CA TYR A 97 -8.84 0.92 -3.84
C TYR A 97 -9.21 2.12 -4.73
N PHE A 98 -8.21 2.92 -5.08
CA PHE A 98 -8.35 4.04 -6.01
C PHE A 98 -8.04 3.56 -7.43
N LYS A 99 -9.05 2.99 -8.07
CA LYS A 99 -8.90 2.42 -9.42
C LYS A 99 -8.54 3.48 -10.46
N LEU A 100 -7.90 3.04 -11.54
CA LEU A 100 -7.64 3.86 -12.72
C LEU A 100 -8.89 4.61 -13.19
N GLY A 101 -8.76 5.91 -13.47
CA GLY A 101 -9.86 6.80 -13.86
C GLY A 101 -10.71 7.33 -12.70
N SER A 102 -10.46 6.94 -11.46
CA SER A 102 -11.14 7.56 -10.31
C SER A 102 -10.52 8.93 -9.96
N PRO A 103 -11.29 9.85 -9.36
CA PRO A 103 -10.77 11.15 -8.96
C PRO A 103 -9.65 11.10 -7.90
N ARG A 104 -9.49 9.97 -7.25
CA ARG A 104 -8.48 9.75 -6.20
C ARG A 104 -7.30 8.90 -6.68
N HIS A 105 -7.32 8.48 -7.96
CA HIS A 105 -6.23 7.72 -8.56
C HIS A 105 -5.01 8.60 -8.79
N GLY A 106 -3.82 8.06 -8.58
CA GLY A 106 -2.54 8.74 -8.82
C GLY A 106 -1.37 7.89 -8.37
N VAL A 107 -0.17 8.47 -8.47
CA VAL A 107 1.08 7.84 -8.01
C VAL A 107 0.98 7.53 -6.53
N VAL A 108 1.31 6.31 -6.14
CA VAL A 108 1.09 5.79 -4.78
C VAL A 108 1.73 6.66 -3.69
N HIS A 109 2.95 7.16 -3.91
CA HIS A 109 3.67 7.99 -2.95
C HIS A 109 3.20 9.46 -2.90
N ILE A 110 2.39 9.89 -3.86
CA ILE A 110 1.81 11.25 -3.93
C ILE A 110 0.40 11.26 -3.37
N VAL A 111 -0.41 10.27 -3.72
CA VAL A 111 -1.82 10.16 -3.30
C VAL A 111 -1.97 10.19 -1.78
N GLY A 112 -1.10 9.49 -1.07
CA GLY A 112 -1.14 9.44 0.39
C GLY A 112 -1.04 10.82 1.06
N PRO A 113 0.01 11.61 0.78
CA PRO A 113 0.15 12.98 1.29
C PRO A 113 -0.95 13.93 0.80
N GLU A 114 -1.29 13.92 -0.48
CA GLU A 114 -2.28 14.83 -1.06
C GLU A 114 -3.68 14.63 -0.48
N LEU A 115 -4.05 13.41 -0.19
CA LEU A 115 -5.35 13.09 0.42
C LEU A 115 -5.33 13.14 1.96
N GLY A 116 -4.20 13.51 2.57
CA GLY A 116 -4.05 13.56 4.03
C GLY A 116 -4.07 12.19 4.71
N ILE A 117 -3.86 11.11 3.95
CA ILE A 117 -3.76 9.74 4.49
C ILE A 117 -2.39 9.54 5.14
N THR A 118 -1.35 10.10 4.53
CA THR A 118 0.00 10.21 5.10
C THR A 118 0.09 11.48 5.94
N GLN A 119 0.44 11.33 7.22
CA GLN A 119 0.56 12.46 8.15
C GLN A 119 1.90 12.42 8.89
N PRO A 120 2.40 13.58 9.36
CA PRO A 120 3.62 13.64 10.15
C PRO A 120 3.58 12.73 11.37
N GLY A 121 4.67 12.02 11.63
CA GLY A 121 4.80 11.11 12.76
C GLY A 121 4.31 9.68 12.50
N MET A 122 3.74 9.40 11.33
CA MET A 122 3.32 8.05 10.94
C MET A 122 4.48 7.21 10.42
N THR A 123 4.41 5.90 10.66
CA THR A 123 5.20 4.87 9.99
C THR A 123 4.41 4.30 8.82
N ILE A 124 5.03 4.25 7.66
CA ILE A 124 4.38 3.87 6.41
C ILE A 124 5.25 2.87 5.67
N VAL A 125 4.62 1.86 5.09
CA VAL A 125 5.28 0.89 4.22
C VAL A 125 4.60 0.81 2.87
N CYS A 126 5.40 0.55 1.84
CA CYS A 126 4.96 0.26 0.48
C CYS A 126 5.93 -0.74 -0.15
N GLY A 127 5.49 -1.49 -1.12
CA GLY A 127 6.33 -2.47 -1.83
C GLY A 127 7.29 -1.84 -2.83
N ASP A 128 7.11 -0.58 -3.13
CA ASP A 128 7.98 0.23 -4.01
C ASP A 128 7.86 1.70 -3.58
#